data_0cacf15185607ab31485d971943fa63a
#
_entry.id   0cacf15185607ab31485d971943fa63a
#
_cell.length_a   1.000
_cell.length_b   1.000
_cell.length_c   1.000
_cell.angle_alpha   90.00
_cell.angle_beta   90.00
_cell.angle_gamma   90.00
#
_symmetry.space_group_name_H-M   'P 1'
#
loop_
_entity.id
_entity.type
_entity.pdbx_description
1 polymer ?
#
loop_
_entity_poly.entity_id
_entity_poly.type
_entity_poly.pdbx_seq_one_letter_code
_entity_poly.pdbx_strand_id
1 'polypeptide(L)'
;LEYIEANILFMVTNNISPVFISGYILCQELQMPSLIFLSYLVLFLPPIITGRILFAIVQRRRKTLARQNSKNISTYKKPASGSQINFKIIDAGIMNGFETLTRLGGYIMLFSMISSMLQLIPFPESINLMLCGFTEITNGIKAVSQSSLSPAHRYTLAMAFTAFGGLSGLAQTGSMIKGTSLSIKTYGMFKLIMTVITAVLAWAAVSLVYPAAVLPAGLP
;
A
#
# COMPACT_ATOMS: atom_id res chain seq x y z
N LEU A 1 -4.28 -5.92 22.06
CA LEU A 1 -5.10 -5.85 20.85
C LEU A 1 -5.59 -7.24 20.51
N GLU A 2 -6.89 -7.43 20.32
CA GLU A 2 -7.39 -8.69 19.80
C GLU A 2 -6.96 -8.86 18.36
N TYR A 3 -6.91 -10.12 17.92
CA TYR A 3 -6.47 -10.51 16.56
C TYR A 3 -7.11 -9.66 15.45
N ILE A 4 -8.41 -9.41 15.52
CA ILE A 4 -9.14 -8.65 14.48
C ILE A 4 -8.73 -7.18 14.50
N GLU A 5 -8.60 -6.55 15.65
CA GLU A 5 -8.19 -5.14 15.77
C GLU A 5 -6.75 -4.93 15.29
N ALA A 6 -5.86 -5.88 15.63
CA ALA A 6 -4.47 -5.86 15.15
C ALA A 6 -4.40 -5.95 13.62
N ASN A 7 -5.20 -6.82 12.98
CA ASN A 7 -5.25 -6.90 11.52
C ASN A 7 -5.84 -5.63 10.88
N ILE A 8 -6.89 -5.02 11.46
CA ILE A 8 -7.45 -3.76 10.95
C ILE A 8 -6.40 -2.66 11.01
N LEU A 9 -5.72 -2.50 12.15
CA LEU A 9 -4.66 -1.50 12.30
C LEU A 9 -3.54 -1.71 11.30
N PHE A 10 -3.07 -2.95 11.16
CA PHE A 10 -2.04 -3.34 10.20
C PHE A 10 -2.42 -3.00 8.75
N MET A 11 -3.65 -3.31 8.33
CA MET A 11 -4.13 -3.00 6.97
C MET A 11 -4.17 -1.50 6.68
N VAL A 12 -4.52 -0.68 7.66
CA VAL A 12 -4.68 0.77 7.50
C VAL A 12 -3.33 1.50 7.56
N THR A 13 -2.40 1.04 8.41
CA THR A 13 -1.14 1.76 8.65
C THR A 13 -0.02 1.37 7.70
N ASN A 14 -0.08 0.17 7.10
CA ASN A 14 0.98 -0.29 6.18
C ASN A 14 0.76 0.25 4.75
N ASN A 15 1.20 1.47 4.53
CA ASN A 15 1.10 2.18 3.25
C ASN A 15 2.46 2.67 2.78
N ILE A 16 2.53 3.04 1.48
CA ILE A 16 3.72 3.63 0.86
C ILE A 16 4.01 5.00 1.48
N SER A 17 5.29 5.34 1.57
CA SER A 17 5.71 6.60 2.19
C SER A 17 5.25 7.82 1.38
N PRO A 18 4.85 8.92 2.05
CA PRO A 18 4.50 10.18 1.38
C PRO A 18 5.63 10.71 0.48
N VAL A 19 6.89 10.56 0.90
CA VAL A 19 8.05 11.00 0.13
C VAL A 19 8.19 10.24 -1.19
N PHE A 20 7.91 8.93 -1.20
CA PHE A 20 7.91 8.14 -2.43
C PHE A 20 6.81 8.61 -3.39
N ILE A 21 5.62 8.93 -2.87
CA ILE A 21 4.50 9.42 -3.68
C ILE A 21 4.83 10.78 -4.30
N SER A 22 5.27 11.75 -3.50
CA SER A 22 5.56 13.09 -4.00
C SER A 22 6.84 13.14 -4.84
N GLY A 23 7.94 12.59 -4.34
CA GLY A 23 9.25 12.69 -4.98
C GLY A 23 9.35 11.81 -6.23
N TYR A 24 9.19 10.49 -6.05
CA TYR A 24 9.38 9.55 -7.14
C TYR A 24 8.19 9.56 -8.12
N ILE A 25 6.97 9.31 -7.63
CA ILE A 25 5.82 9.12 -8.54
C ILE A 25 5.45 10.43 -9.23
N LEU A 26 5.20 11.49 -8.48
CA LEU A 26 4.59 12.71 -9.02
C LEU A 26 5.61 13.70 -9.59
N CYS A 27 6.75 13.89 -8.94
CA CYS A 27 7.75 14.83 -9.45
C CYS A 27 8.67 14.21 -10.50
N GLN A 28 9.17 12.99 -10.27
CA GLN A 28 10.15 12.38 -11.16
C GLN A 28 9.50 11.68 -12.34
N GLU A 29 8.56 10.74 -12.11
CA GLU A 29 8.02 9.90 -13.17
C GLU A 29 6.86 10.54 -13.94
N LEU A 30 5.82 11.00 -13.25
CA LEU A 30 4.64 11.57 -13.92
C LEU A 30 4.78 13.06 -14.28
N GLN A 31 5.70 13.78 -13.64
CA GLN A 31 5.89 15.24 -13.80
C GLN A 31 4.60 16.05 -13.50
N MET A 32 3.86 15.62 -12.48
CA MET A 32 2.58 16.22 -12.06
C MET A 32 2.62 16.70 -10.59
N PRO A 33 3.54 17.63 -10.20
CA PRO A 33 3.68 18.05 -8.80
C PRO A 33 2.43 18.74 -8.25
N SER A 34 1.62 19.35 -9.10
CA SER A 34 0.34 19.97 -8.72
C SER A 34 -0.68 18.98 -8.12
N LEU A 35 -0.54 17.68 -8.42
CA LEU A 35 -1.43 16.63 -7.91
C LEU A 35 -0.99 15.99 -6.59
N ILE A 36 0.10 16.47 -5.96
CA ILE A 36 0.63 15.87 -4.71
C ILE A 36 -0.43 15.81 -3.62
N PHE A 37 -1.09 16.92 -3.32
CA PHE A 37 -2.12 16.98 -2.29
C PHE A 37 -3.32 16.05 -2.60
N LEU A 38 -3.76 16.08 -3.85
CA LEU A 38 -4.85 15.23 -4.33
C LEU A 38 -4.48 13.74 -4.19
N SER A 39 -3.25 13.37 -4.54
CA SER A 39 -2.76 12.00 -4.43
C SER A 39 -2.72 11.50 -2.99
N TYR A 40 -2.36 12.35 -2.03
CA TYR A 40 -2.43 12.01 -0.62
C TYR A 40 -3.87 11.75 -0.17
N LEU A 41 -4.82 12.58 -0.59
CA LEU A 41 -6.24 12.37 -0.27
C LEU A 41 -6.74 11.04 -0.86
N VAL A 42 -6.45 10.78 -2.12
CA VAL A 42 -6.92 9.59 -2.84
C VAL A 42 -6.31 8.30 -2.27
N LEU A 43 -5.05 8.33 -1.82
CA LEU A 43 -4.35 7.16 -1.30
C LEU A 43 -4.60 6.89 0.19
N PHE A 44 -4.63 7.93 1.02
CA PHE A 44 -4.70 7.73 2.48
C PHE A 44 -6.11 7.81 3.06
N LEU A 45 -7.02 8.58 2.45
CA LEU A 45 -8.37 8.74 2.99
C LEU A 45 -9.21 7.46 2.94
N PRO A 46 -9.23 6.68 1.82
CA PRO A 46 -10.02 5.45 1.76
C PRO A 46 -9.62 4.40 2.81
N PRO A 47 -8.33 4.04 3.00
CA PRO A 47 -7.94 3.11 4.05
C PRO A 47 -8.32 3.58 5.45
N ILE A 48 -8.17 4.89 5.75
CA ILE A 48 -8.53 5.46 7.06
C ILE A 48 -10.03 5.33 7.30
N ILE A 49 -10.86 5.72 6.33
CA ILE A 49 -12.34 5.64 6.46
C ILE A 49 -12.76 4.18 6.62
N THR A 50 -12.25 3.28 5.78
CA THR A 50 -12.58 1.85 5.84
C THR A 50 -12.15 1.25 7.17
N GLY A 51 -10.96 1.59 7.65
CA GLY A 51 -10.47 1.14 8.95
C GLY A 51 -11.34 1.60 10.11
N ARG A 52 -11.79 2.86 10.11
CA ARG A 52 -12.74 3.40 11.11
C ARG A 52 -14.07 2.67 11.09
N ILE A 53 -14.60 2.39 9.90
CA ILE A 53 -15.85 1.64 9.74
C ILE A 53 -15.71 0.22 10.28
N LEU A 54 -14.66 -0.51 9.86
CA LEU A 54 -14.39 -1.87 10.30
C LEU A 54 -14.22 -1.93 11.83
N PHE A 55 -13.46 -1.00 12.40
CA PHE A 55 -13.25 -0.92 13.83
C PHE A 55 -14.56 -0.67 14.59
N ALA A 56 -15.40 0.24 14.10
CA ALA A 56 -16.72 0.52 14.67
C ALA A 56 -17.64 -0.71 14.63
N ILE A 57 -17.64 -1.47 13.54
CA ILE A 57 -18.40 -2.71 13.39
C ILE A 57 -17.95 -3.76 14.41
N VAL A 58 -16.63 -3.96 14.53
CA VAL A 58 -16.06 -4.92 15.49
C VAL A 58 -16.42 -4.54 16.92
N GLN A 59 -16.29 -3.27 17.28
CA GLN A 59 -16.66 -2.79 18.61
C GLN A 59 -18.16 -2.94 18.92
N ARG A 60 -19.04 -2.68 17.95
CA ARG A 60 -20.48 -2.89 18.11
C ARG A 60 -20.80 -4.36 18.37
N ARG A 61 -20.24 -5.28 17.58
CA ARG A 61 -20.42 -6.73 17.78
C ARG A 61 -19.95 -7.19 19.16
N ARG A 62 -18.80 -6.67 19.63
CA ARG A 62 -18.31 -6.95 20.99
C ARG A 62 -19.27 -6.50 22.07
N LYS A 63 -19.79 -5.28 21.99
CA LYS A 63 -20.77 -4.77 22.99
C LYS A 63 -22.01 -5.63 23.01
N THR A 64 -22.47 -6.14 21.88
CA THR A 64 -23.63 -7.05 21.80
C THR A 64 -23.32 -8.40 22.45
N LEU A 65 -22.15 -9.00 22.19
CA LEU A 65 -21.72 -10.27 22.78
C LEU A 65 -21.40 -10.13 24.29
N ALA A 66 -20.80 -9.03 24.70
CA ALA A 66 -20.51 -8.76 26.13
C ALA A 66 -21.78 -8.54 26.97
N ARG A 67 -22.84 -8.01 26.35
CA ARG A 67 -24.18 -7.94 27.01
C ARG A 67 -24.79 -9.33 27.24
N GLN A 68 -24.44 -10.31 26.39
CA GLN A 68 -24.89 -11.70 26.54
C GLN A 68 -24.03 -12.52 27.52
N ASN A 69 -22.74 -12.17 27.70
CA ASN A 69 -21.78 -12.90 28.53
C ASN A 69 -21.13 -11.96 29.57
N SER A 70 -21.94 -11.54 30.54
CA SER A 70 -21.44 -10.82 31.72
C SER A 70 -20.75 -11.77 32.71
N LYS A 71 -19.53 -12.23 32.38
CA LYS A 71 -18.56 -12.80 33.35
C LYS A 71 -17.26 -13.11 32.64
N ASN A 72 -16.26 -12.34 32.90
CA ASN A 72 -14.83 -12.58 32.93
C ASN A 72 -14.02 -11.41 32.30
N ILE A 73 -13.76 -10.42 33.14
CA ILE A 73 -12.79 -9.36 32.87
C ILE A 73 -11.40 -9.98 33.12
N SER A 74 -10.71 -10.34 32.06
CA SER A 74 -9.29 -10.70 32.14
C SER A 74 -8.49 -9.42 32.28
N THR A 75 -7.87 -9.24 33.43
CA THR A 75 -7.00 -8.10 33.77
C THR A 75 -5.74 -8.16 32.90
N TYR A 76 -5.58 -7.20 32.01
CA TYR A 76 -4.37 -7.02 31.20
C TYR A 76 -3.20 -6.68 32.12
N LYS A 77 -2.20 -7.57 32.23
CA LYS A 77 -0.93 -7.25 32.88
C LYS A 77 -0.20 -6.21 32.03
N LYS A 78 -0.03 -5.01 32.59
CA LYS A 78 0.80 -3.95 32.03
C LYS A 78 2.25 -4.51 31.93
N PRO A 79 2.92 -4.40 30.77
CA PRO A 79 4.33 -4.81 30.70
C PRO A 79 5.15 -3.98 31.66
N ALA A 80 6.06 -4.62 32.37
CA ALA A 80 6.93 -3.98 33.34
C ALA A 80 7.77 -2.90 32.65
N SER A 81 7.55 -1.66 33.04
CA SER A 81 8.34 -0.50 32.65
C SER A 81 9.67 -0.55 33.41
N GLY A 82 10.76 -0.82 32.72
CA GLY A 82 12.10 -0.88 33.30
C GLY A 82 13.13 -1.41 32.33
N SER A 83 13.13 -0.93 31.07
CA SER A 83 14.19 -1.25 30.12
C SER A 83 15.36 -0.31 30.38
N GLN A 84 16.38 -0.76 31.12
CA GLN A 84 17.67 -0.12 31.08
C GLN A 84 18.21 -0.25 29.65
N ILE A 85 18.59 0.89 29.05
CA ILE A 85 19.23 0.92 27.74
C ILE A 85 20.56 0.16 27.86
N ASN A 86 20.62 -1.02 27.27
CA ASN A 86 21.81 -1.87 27.24
C ASN A 86 22.37 -1.84 25.80
N PHE A 87 23.69 -1.64 25.65
CA PHE A 87 24.36 -1.66 24.34
C PHE A 87 24.00 -2.91 23.53
N LYS A 88 23.84 -4.08 24.19
CA LYS A 88 23.42 -5.32 23.54
C LYS A 88 22.02 -5.19 22.85
N ILE A 89 21.11 -4.39 23.41
CA ILE A 89 19.79 -4.13 22.81
C ILE A 89 19.96 -3.22 21.58
N ILE A 90 20.85 -2.24 21.66
CA ILE A 90 21.18 -1.33 20.56
C ILE A 90 21.79 -2.12 19.40
N ASP A 91 22.80 -2.94 19.67
CA ASP A 91 23.46 -3.78 18.66
C ASP A 91 22.47 -4.74 17.99
N ALA A 92 21.63 -5.41 18.78
CA ALA A 92 20.58 -6.27 18.23
C ALA A 92 19.60 -5.49 17.37
N GLY A 93 19.23 -4.26 17.75
CA GLY A 93 18.37 -3.37 16.96
C GLY A 93 19.01 -2.98 15.63
N ILE A 94 20.30 -2.63 15.63
CA ILE A 94 21.07 -2.30 14.43
C ILE A 94 21.12 -3.51 13.48
N MET A 95 21.50 -4.69 14.00
CA MET A 95 21.58 -5.92 13.19
C MET A 95 20.22 -6.30 12.59
N ASN A 96 19.15 -6.24 13.38
CA ASN A 96 17.79 -6.46 12.88
C ASN A 96 17.39 -5.46 11.79
N GLY A 97 17.82 -4.20 11.92
CA GLY A 97 17.62 -3.16 10.90
C GLY A 97 18.32 -3.51 9.59
N PHE A 98 19.61 -3.90 9.63
CA PHE A 98 20.37 -4.32 8.45
C PHE A 98 19.76 -5.56 7.79
N GLU A 99 19.41 -6.57 8.57
CA GLU A 99 18.75 -7.78 8.05
C GLU A 99 17.43 -7.42 7.36
N THR A 100 16.64 -6.56 7.97
CA THR A 100 15.37 -6.08 7.40
C THR A 100 15.58 -5.35 6.07
N LEU A 101 16.51 -4.39 6.02
CA LEU A 101 16.82 -3.64 4.80
C LEU A 101 17.33 -4.55 3.67
N THR A 102 18.23 -5.48 3.99
CA THR A 102 18.76 -6.45 3.02
C THR A 102 17.64 -7.34 2.47
N ARG A 103 16.74 -7.81 3.32
CA ARG A 103 15.61 -8.64 2.94
C ARG A 103 14.64 -7.88 2.04
N LEU A 104 14.29 -6.64 2.41
CA LEU A 104 13.43 -5.77 1.59
C LEU A 104 14.05 -5.49 0.23
N GLY A 105 15.33 -5.10 0.18
CA GLY A 105 16.08 -4.89 -1.05
C GLY A 105 16.12 -6.13 -1.94
N GLY A 106 16.32 -7.31 -1.35
CA GLY A 106 16.30 -8.58 -2.06
C GLY A 106 14.96 -8.87 -2.75
N TYR A 107 13.83 -8.61 -2.07
CA TYR A 107 12.51 -8.73 -2.70
C TYR A 107 12.32 -7.74 -3.85
N ILE A 108 12.70 -6.47 -3.66
CA ILE A 108 12.59 -5.46 -4.73
C ILE A 108 13.40 -5.91 -5.95
N MET A 109 14.66 -6.31 -5.77
CA MET A 109 15.52 -6.78 -6.88
C MET A 109 14.91 -8.00 -7.57
N LEU A 110 14.47 -9.02 -6.83
CA LEU A 110 13.87 -10.23 -7.40
C LEU A 110 12.65 -9.90 -8.26
N PHE A 111 11.71 -9.13 -7.71
CA PHE A 111 10.48 -8.78 -8.42
C PHE A 111 10.72 -7.79 -9.55
N SER A 112 11.72 -6.92 -9.47
CA SER A 112 12.17 -6.07 -10.57
C SER A 112 12.73 -6.89 -11.73
N MET A 113 13.51 -7.93 -11.45
CA MET A 113 13.99 -8.84 -12.49
C MET A 113 12.82 -9.58 -13.16
N ILE A 114 11.88 -10.11 -12.38
CA ILE A 114 10.67 -10.75 -12.92
C ILE A 114 9.88 -9.76 -13.78
N SER A 115 9.65 -8.55 -13.30
CA SER A 115 8.94 -7.50 -14.04
C SER A 115 9.63 -7.16 -15.37
N SER A 116 10.97 -7.07 -15.37
CA SER A 116 11.75 -6.84 -16.60
C SER A 116 11.65 -8.01 -17.57
N MET A 117 11.66 -9.24 -17.09
CA MET A 117 11.46 -10.42 -17.94
C MET A 117 10.05 -10.47 -18.56
N LEU A 118 9.02 -10.07 -17.82
CA LEU A 118 7.65 -9.98 -18.35
C LEU A 118 7.53 -8.99 -19.50
N GLN A 119 8.29 -7.90 -19.48
CA GLN A 119 8.32 -6.90 -20.56
C GLN A 119 8.92 -7.43 -21.87
N LEU A 120 9.70 -8.51 -21.84
CA LEU A 120 10.24 -9.15 -23.04
C LEU A 120 9.19 -9.98 -23.79
N ILE A 121 8.07 -10.30 -23.14
CA ILE A 121 6.99 -11.07 -23.76
C ILE A 121 6.16 -10.10 -24.62
N PRO A 122 5.86 -10.42 -25.87
CA PRO A 122 5.15 -9.54 -26.81
C PRO A 122 3.64 -9.49 -26.52
N PHE A 123 3.28 -9.05 -25.32
CA PHE A 123 1.89 -8.75 -24.96
C PHE A 123 1.49 -7.35 -25.46
N PRO A 124 0.17 -7.09 -25.65
CA PRO A 124 -0.33 -5.73 -25.81
C PRO A 124 0.12 -4.80 -24.68
N GLU A 125 0.38 -3.52 -24.99
CA GLU A 125 0.90 -2.52 -24.04
C GLU A 125 0.10 -2.52 -22.71
N SER A 126 -1.23 -2.54 -22.79
CA SER A 126 -2.10 -2.54 -21.61
C SER A 126 -1.88 -3.75 -20.68
N ILE A 127 -1.65 -4.94 -21.25
CA ILE A 127 -1.35 -6.14 -20.46
C ILE A 127 0.02 -6.03 -19.81
N ASN A 128 1.03 -5.59 -20.57
CA ASN A 128 2.38 -5.38 -20.04
C ASN A 128 2.40 -4.38 -18.88
N LEU A 129 1.70 -3.25 -19.01
CA LEU A 129 1.58 -2.25 -17.94
C LEU A 129 0.97 -2.85 -16.67
N MET A 130 -0.10 -3.64 -16.81
CA MET A 130 -0.74 -4.30 -15.67
C MET A 130 0.18 -5.33 -15.03
N LEU A 131 0.81 -6.21 -15.82
CA LEU A 131 1.74 -7.22 -15.30
C LEU A 131 2.91 -6.57 -14.54
N CYS A 132 3.50 -5.52 -15.11
CA CYS A 132 4.60 -4.80 -14.46
C CYS A 132 4.16 -4.15 -13.16
N GLY A 133 3.06 -3.38 -13.19
CA GLY A 133 2.58 -2.64 -12.01
C GLY A 133 2.10 -3.55 -10.87
N PHE A 134 1.48 -4.68 -11.20
CA PHE A 134 1.10 -5.67 -10.20
C PHE A 134 2.29 -6.48 -9.67
N THR A 135 3.33 -6.68 -10.47
CA THR A 135 4.54 -7.41 -10.04
C THR A 135 5.41 -6.55 -9.14
N GLU A 136 5.80 -5.36 -9.63
CA GLU A 136 6.68 -4.44 -8.90
C GLU A 136 6.29 -2.98 -9.21
N ILE A 137 6.06 -2.22 -8.16
CA ILE A 137 5.48 -0.88 -8.26
C ILE A 137 6.37 0.12 -8.99
N THR A 138 7.69 0.12 -8.77
CA THR A 138 8.60 1.11 -9.36
C THR A 138 8.70 0.92 -10.87
N ASN A 139 8.85 -0.32 -11.33
CA ASN A 139 8.85 -0.67 -12.75
C ASN A 139 7.49 -0.40 -13.40
N GLY A 140 6.41 -0.71 -12.69
CA GLY A 140 5.05 -0.42 -13.17
C GLY A 140 4.79 1.06 -13.37
N ILE A 141 5.17 1.91 -12.41
CA ILE A 141 5.03 3.36 -12.49
C ILE A 141 5.89 3.92 -13.63
N LYS A 142 7.15 3.46 -13.76
CA LYS A 142 8.04 3.84 -14.85
C LYS A 142 7.46 3.44 -16.21
N ALA A 143 6.95 2.22 -16.37
CA ALA A 143 6.30 1.78 -17.59
C ALA A 143 5.08 2.63 -17.94
N VAL A 144 4.25 2.95 -16.96
CA VAL A 144 3.08 3.83 -17.13
C VAL A 144 3.50 5.25 -17.54
N SER A 145 4.54 5.82 -16.93
CA SER A 145 5.02 7.18 -17.25
C SER A 145 5.50 7.29 -18.69
N GLN A 146 6.05 6.21 -19.25
CA GLN A 146 6.58 6.12 -20.62
C GLN A 146 5.55 5.62 -21.64
N SER A 147 4.34 5.25 -21.23
CA SER A 147 3.31 4.68 -22.10
C SER A 147 2.65 5.73 -23.00
N SER A 148 1.93 5.25 -24.02
CA SER A 148 1.11 6.07 -24.92
C SER A 148 -0.20 6.60 -24.31
N LEU A 149 -0.48 6.24 -23.05
CA LEU A 149 -1.71 6.62 -22.35
C LEU A 149 -1.81 8.13 -22.11
N SER A 150 -3.05 8.64 -22.05
CA SER A 150 -3.29 10.03 -21.66
C SER A 150 -2.79 10.30 -20.23
N PRO A 151 -2.47 11.57 -19.90
CA PRO A 151 -2.00 11.94 -18.56
C PRO A 151 -2.93 11.49 -17.43
N ALA A 152 -4.25 11.55 -17.65
CA ALA A 152 -5.24 11.09 -16.68
C ALA A 152 -5.20 9.58 -16.45
N HIS A 153 -5.03 8.78 -17.51
CA HIS A 153 -4.87 7.33 -17.38
C HIS A 153 -3.57 6.96 -16.68
N ARG A 154 -2.44 7.64 -17.05
CA ARG A 154 -1.15 7.43 -16.37
C ARG A 154 -1.25 7.70 -14.87
N TYR A 155 -1.86 8.83 -14.49
CA TYR A 155 -2.09 9.17 -13.08
C TYR A 155 -2.94 8.11 -12.38
N THR A 156 -4.07 7.73 -12.99
CA THR A 156 -5.00 6.75 -12.40
C THR A 156 -4.33 5.40 -12.17
N LEU A 157 -3.60 4.88 -13.16
CA LEU A 157 -2.87 3.61 -13.02
C LEU A 157 -1.75 3.69 -11.98
N ALA A 158 -0.99 4.79 -11.96
CA ALA A 158 0.06 4.99 -10.96
C ALA A 158 -0.52 5.01 -9.54
N MET A 159 -1.66 5.67 -9.31
CA MET A 159 -2.34 5.67 -8.01
C MET A 159 -2.87 4.27 -7.66
N ALA A 160 -3.44 3.54 -8.62
CA ALA A 160 -3.92 2.18 -8.43
C ALA A 160 -2.78 1.22 -8.02
N PHE A 161 -1.65 1.24 -8.75
CA PHE A 161 -0.48 0.44 -8.42
C PHE A 161 0.12 0.81 -7.06
N THR A 162 0.11 2.11 -6.73
CA THR A 162 0.55 2.61 -5.43
C THR A 162 -0.34 2.10 -4.29
N ALA A 163 -1.65 2.07 -4.47
CA ALA A 163 -2.58 1.53 -3.48
C ALA A 163 -2.39 0.03 -3.26
N PHE A 164 -2.10 -0.74 -4.33
CA PHE A 164 -1.82 -2.16 -4.24
C PHE A 164 -0.46 -2.44 -3.59
N GLY A 165 0.58 -1.74 -4.02
CA GLY A 165 1.96 -1.92 -3.56
C GLY A 165 2.73 -3.04 -4.26
N GLY A 166 2.18 -3.69 -5.28
CA GLY A 166 2.79 -4.79 -6.02
C GLY A 166 2.88 -6.11 -5.25
N LEU A 167 3.11 -7.20 -5.97
CA LEU A 167 3.43 -8.51 -5.37
C LEU A 167 4.72 -8.45 -4.55
N SER A 168 5.70 -7.63 -4.98
CA SER A 168 6.91 -7.33 -4.23
C SER A 168 6.58 -6.79 -2.84
N GLY A 169 5.70 -5.80 -2.73
CA GLY A 169 5.25 -5.24 -1.46
C GLY A 169 4.51 -6.24 -0.58
N LEU A 170 3.68 -7.11 -1.19
CA LEU A 170 3.02 -8.20 -0.45
C LEU A 170 4.04 -9.22 0.09
N ALA A 171 5.04 -9.61 -0.71
CA ALA A 171 6.09 -10.54 -0.28
C ALA A 171 6.95 -9.95 0.84
N GLN A 172 7.35 -8.66 0.71
CA GLN A 172 8.05 -7.92 1.75
C GLN A 172 7.24 -7.91 3.06
N THR A 173 5.98 -7.50 2.98
CA THR A 173 5.07 -7.44 4.13
C THR A 173 4.89 -8.83 4.77
N GLY A 174 4.69 -9.87 3.95
CA GLY A 174 4.58 -11.26 4.42
C GLY A 174 5.83 -11.73 5.17
N SER A 175 7.01 -11.31 4.73
CA SER A 175 8.27 -11.65 5.42
C SER A 175 8.39 -10.97 6.79
N MET A 176 7.87 -9.74 6.93
CA MET A 176 7.93 -8.96 8.17
C MET A 176 6.96 -9.47 9.23
N ILE A 177 5.77 -9.94 8.83
CA ILE A 177 4.77 -10.45 9.77
C ILE A 177 4.95 -11.92 10.13
N LYS A 178 5.97 -12.58 9.59
CA LYS A 178 6.25 -14.00 9.87
C LYS A 178 6.45 -14.23 11.38
N GLY A 179 5.73 -15.20 11.93
CA GLY A 179 5.75 -15.48 13.38
C GLY A 179 4.79 -14.61 14.20
N THR A 180 4.05 -13.71 13.59
CA THR A 180 2.97 -12.95 14.25
C THR A 180 1.60 -13.56 13.94
N SER A 181 0.57 -13.08 14.63
CA SER A 181 -0.83 -13.45 14.38
C SER A 181 -1.47 -12.69 13.19
N LEU A 182 -0.71 -11.85 12.48
CA LEU A 182 -1.24 -11.06 11.37
C LEU A 182 -1.42 -11.90 10.10
N SER A 183 -2.45 -11.57 9.30
CA SER A 183 -2.83 -12.33 8.11
C SER A 183 -2.46 -11.60 6.82
N ILE A 184 -1.49 -12.14 6.07
CA ILE A 184 -1.13 -11.62 4.75
C ILE A 184 -2.25 -11.77 3.72
N LYS A 185 -3.09 -12.80 3.84
CA LYS A 185 -4.23 -13.01 2.94
C LYS A 185 -5.26 -11.90 3.12
N THR A 186 -5.63 -11.60 4.36
CA THR A 186 -6.58 -10.52 4.68
C THR A 186 -6.03 -9.16 4.24
N TYR A 187 -4.73 -8.93 4.46
CA TYR A 187 -4.03 -7.74 3.99
C TYR A 187 -4.07 -7.61 2.46
N GLY A 188 -3.73 -8.67 1.72
CA GLY A 188 -3.74 -8.66 0.25
C GLY A 188 -5.14 -8.41 -0.33
N MET A 189 -6.18 -9.03 0.24
CA MET A 189 -7.57 -8.75 -0.17
C MET A 189 -7.95 -7.28 0.10
N PHE A 190 -7.59 -6.75 1.26
CA PHE A 190 -7.80 -5.34 1.57
C PHE A 190 -7.11 -4.42 0.56
N LYS A 191 -5.85 -4.70 0.22
CA LYS A 191 -5.09 -3.93 -0.77
C LYS A 191 -5.75 -3.99 -2.17
N LEU A 192 -6.25 -5.13 -2.61
CA LEU A 192 -6.99 -5.24 -3.86
C LEU A 192 -8.27 -4.38 -3.87
N ILE A 193 -9.04 -4.40 -2.80
CA ILE A 193 -10.24 -3.56 -2.67
C ILE A 193 -9.84 -2.07 -2.70
N MET A 194 -8.79 -1.69 -1.95
CA MET A 194 -8.30 -0.31 -1.95
C MET A 194 -7.80 0.12 -3.32
N THR A 195 -7.18 -0.77 -4.10
CA THR A 195 -6.74 -0.50 -5.48
C THR A 195 -7.91 -0.05 -6.36
N VAL A 196 -9.02 -0.79 -6.31
CA VAL A 196 -10.22 -0.44 -7.10
C VAL A 196 -10.80 0.90 -6.65
N ILE A 197 -10.97 1.09 -5.34
CA ILE A 197 -11.50 2.35 -4.79
C ILE A 197 -10.59 3.52 -5.17
N THR A 198 -9.29 3.37 -5.00
CA THR A 198 -8.29 4.40 -5.35
C THR A 198 -8.30 4.70 -6.85
N ALA A 199 -8.41 3.68 -7.72
CA ALA A 199 -8.48 3.88 -9.17
C ALA A 199 -9.71 4.73 -9.55
N VAL A 200 -10.88 4.40 -8.99
CA VAL A 200 -12.12 5.17 -9.25
C VAL A 200 -12.00 6.60 -8.73
N LEU A 201 -11.49 6.80 -7.52
CA LEU A 201 -11.31 8.12 -6.93
C LEU A 201 -10.26 8.94 -7.68
N ALA A 202 -9.14 8.32 -8.08
CA ALA A 202 -8.09 8.99 -8.85
C ALA A 202 -8.59 9.44 -10.22
N TRP A 203 -9.33 8.58 -10.92
CA TRP A 203 -9.96 8.90 -12.18
C TRP A 203 -10.95 10.07 -12.03
N ALA A 204 -11.88 9.98 -11.09
CA ALA A 204 -12.86 11.03 -10.84
C ALA A 204 -12.19 12.36 -10.47
N ALA A 205 -11.18 12.31 -9.58
CA ALA A 205 -10.48 13.49 -9.11
C ALA A 205 -9.68 14.19 -10.23
N VAL A 206 -8.92 13.42 -11.04
CA VAL A 206 -8.13 14.00 -12.13
C VAL A 206 -9.03 14.54 -13.24
N SER A 207 -10.18 13.91 -13.51
CA SER A 207 -11.16 14.37 -14.50
C SER A 207 -11.81 15.69 -14.10
N LEU A 208 -11.97 15.93 -12.79
CA LEU A 208 -12.52 17.19 -12.28
C LEU A 208 -11.48 18.32 -12.27
N VAL A 209 -10.20 18.00 -11.92
CA VAL A 209 -9.15 19.00 -11.81
C VAL A 209 -8.50 19.33 -13.15
N TYR A 210 -8.42 18.36 -14.05
CA TYR A 210 -7.82 18.50 -15.38
C TYR A 210 -8.75 17.92 -16.47
N PRO A 211 -9.86 18.60 -16.80
CA PRO A 211 -10.76 18.12 -17.85
C PRO A 211 -10.07 17.90 -19.20
N ALA A 212 -9.10 18.74 -19.53
CA ALA A 212 -8.29 18.64 -20.75
C ALA A 212 -7.32 17.42 -20.75
N ALA A 213 -6.93 16.89 -19.58
CA ALA A 213 -6.06 15.72 -19.48
C ALA A 213 -6.79 14.39 -19.77
N VAL A 214 -8.11 14.41 -19.85
CA VAL A 214 -8.95 13.24 -20.20
C VAL A 214 -9.07 13.08 -21.72
N LEU A 215 -8.87 14.16 -22.48
CA LEU A 215 -8.94 14.09 -23.93
C LEU A 215 -7.71 13.35 -24.49
N PRO A 216 -7.89 12.47 -25.49
CA PRO A 216 -6.78 11.82 -26.15
C PRO A 216 -5.86 12.90 -26.75
N ALA A 217 -4.54 12.75 -26.54
CA ALA A 217 -3.56 13.60 -27.18
C ALA A 217 -3.64 13.39 -28.70
N GLY A 218 -4.36 14.27 -29.42
CA GLY A 218 -4.47 14.13 -30.88
C GLY A 218 -5.73 14.66 -31.54
N LEU A 219 -6.54 15.46 -30.84
CA LEU A 219 -7.55 16.28 -31.54
C LEU A 219 -7.08 17.74 -31.54
N PRO A 220 -6.92 18.34 -32.76
CA PRO A 220 -6.52 19.74 -32.91
C PRO A 220 -7.53 20.71 -32.30
#